data_3deac414fe1f9f131cdce49ec4d0fad1
#
_entry.id   3deac414fe1f9f131cdce49ec4d0fad1
#
_cell.length_a   1.000
_cell.length_b   1.000
_cell.length_c   1.000
_cell.angle_alpha   90.00
_cell.angle_beta   90.00
_cell.angle_gamma   90.00
#
_symmetry.space_group_name_H-M   'P 1'
#
loop_
_entity.id
_entity.type
_entity.pdbx_description
1 polymer ?
#
loop_
_entity_poly.entity_id
_entity_poly.type
_entity_poly.pdbx_seq_one_letter_code
_entity_poly.pdbx_strand_id
1 'polypeptide(L)'
;MEGSMKRIIVLLILLIVVVCGSGIVGIVLYRSLTEKYRSEHELSVDKIEKMGKLELVKVNIKDILEQTGERPFYLPNAKAVLIIAGEVIAGIDLEKVQKDDIADSGTQITITLPKPEILMSKVNHEKSKIYNIEWGGFSTANLVDEAYKAAEKKIIEEAEKTGFEETCKNNAKTLLTPIFREISGKEIDILFKN
;
A
#
# COMPACT_ATOMS: atom_id res chain seq x y z
N MET A 1 -65.66 -40.19 27.63
CA MET A 1 -65.29 -38.79 27.38
C MET A 1 -63.82 -38.47 27.67
N GLU A 2 -63.19 -39.12 28.65
CA GLU A 2 -61.76 -38.84 29.07
C GLU A 2 -60.69 -39.12 28.00
N GLY A 3 -60.88 -40.19 27.19
CA GLY A 3 -59.90 -40.56 26.16
C GLY A 3 -59.80 -39.58 24.97
N SER A 4 -60.91 -38.90 24.64
CA SER A 4 -60.95 -37.89 23.57
C SER A 4 -60.20 -36.61 24.00
N MET A 5 -60.38 -36.18 25.22
CA MET A 5 -59.76 -34.99 25.78
C MET A 5 -58.24 -35.13 25.88
N LYS A 6 -57.74 -36.31 26.32
CA LYS A 6 -56.31 -36.62 26.35
C LYS A 6 -55.66 -36.60 24.96
N ARG A 7 -56.34 -37.10 23.93
CA ARG A 7 -55.87 -37.05 22.55
C ARG A 7 -55.76 -35.61 22.00
N ILE A 8 -56.74 -34.77 22.30
CA ILE A 8 -56.75 -33.37 21.90
C ILE A 8 -55.59 -32.59 22.57
N ILE A 9 -55.33 -32.84 23.85
CA ILE A 9 -54.22 -32.21 24.58
C ILE A 9 -52.87 -32.64 23.97
N VAL A 10 -52.69 -33.92 23.66
CA VAL A 10 -51.46 -34.45 23.04
C VAL A 10 -51.24 -33.81 21.63
N LEU A 11 -52.30 -33.68 20.84
CA LEU A 11 -52.19 -33.04 19.55
C LEU A 11 -51.84 -31.52 19.63
N LEU A 12 -52.38 -30.81 20.62
CA LEU A 12 -52.07 -29.43 20.89
C LEU A 12 -50.58 -29.23 21.31
N ILE A 13 -50.09 -30.11 22.18
CA ILE A 13 -48.67 -30.10 22.58
C ILE A 13 -47.75 -30.36 21.40
N LEU A 14 -48.11 -31.34 20.55
CA LEU A 14 -47.34 -31.68 19.37
C LEU A 14 -47.32 -30.53 18.35
N LEU A 15 -48.43 -29.85 18.18
CA LEU A 15 -48.53 -28.64 17.33
C LEU A 15 -47.62 -27.51 17.84
N ILE A 16 -47.63 -27.25 19.16
CA ILE A 16 -46.78 -26.24 19.76
C ILE A 16 -45.29 -26.57 19.56
N VAL A 17 -44.89 -27.81 19.72
CA VAL A 17 -43.51 -28.27 19.52
C VAL A 17 -43.06 -28.06 18.07
N VAL A 18 -43.93 -28.36 17.09
CA VAL A 18 -43.64 -28.18 15.68
C VAL A 18 -43.52 -26.69 15.35
N VAL A 19 -44.40 -25.82 15.84
CA VAL A 19 -44.35 -24.36 15.61
C VAL A 19 -43.10 -23.75 16.27
N CYS A 20 -42.79 -24.11 17.49
CA CYS A 20 -41.57 -23.64 18.18
C CYS A 20 -40.29 -24.15 17.48
N GLY A 21 -40.27 -25.41 17.06
CA GLY A 21 -39.15 -26.02 16.33
C GLY A 21 -38.89 -25.31 14.98
N SER A 22 -39.95 -25.05 14.20
CA SER A 22 -39.84 -24.35 12.93
C SER A 22 -39.34 -22.87 13.09
N GLY A 23 -39.77 -22.22 14.17
CA GLY A 23 -39.30 -20.86 14.49
C GLY A 23 -37.81 -20.79 14.80
N ILE A 24 -37.31 -21.73 15.60
CA ILE A 24 -35.86 -21.82 15.94
C ILE A 24 -35.02 -22.10 14.69
N VAL A 25 -35.44 -23.06 13.86
CA VAL A 25 -34.77 -23.40 12.61
C VAL A 25 -34.75 -22.19 11.66
N GLY A 26 -35.86 -21.46 11.56
CA GLY A 26 -35.94 -20.22 10.76
C GLY A 26 -34.98 -19.14 11.24
N ILE A 27 -34.86 -18.93 12.55
CA ILE A 27 -33.93 -17.94 13.14
C ILE A 27 -32.46 -18.34 12.89
N VAL A 28 -32.12 -19.63 13.04
CA VAL A 28 -30.76 -20.14 12.83
C VAL A 28 -30.37 -20.01 11.35
N LEU A 29 -31.25 -20.37 10.42
CA LEU A 29 -31.04 -20.19 8.98
C LEU A 29 -30.91 -18.73 8.60
N TYR A 30 -31.76 -17.85 9.13
CA TYR A 30 -31.68 -16.41 8.89
C TYR A 30 -30.36 -15.82 9.38
N ARG A 31 -29.89 -16.17 10.58
CA ARG A 31 -28.59 -15.74 11.11
C ARG A 31 -27.43 -16.26 10.27
N SER A 32 -27.44 -17.54 9.91
CA SER A 32 -26.40 -18.16 9.08
C SER A 32 -26.30 -17.52 7.69
N LEU A 33 -27.41 -17.20 7.07
CA LEU A 33 -27.43 -16.50 5.79
C LEU A 33 -26.93 -15.06 5.93
N THR A 34 -27.33 -14.36 7.00
CA THR A 34 -26.93 -12.94 7.22
C THR A 34 -25.43 -12.84 7.56
N GLU A 35 -24.88 -13.77 8.36
CA GLU A 35 -23.44 -13.81 8.66
C GLU A 35 -22.62 -14.15 7.41
N LYS A 36 -23.08 -15.08 6.57
CA LYS A 36 -22.39 -15.40 5.31
C LYS A 36 -22.36 -14.24 4.33
N TYR A 37 -23.48 -13.52 4.19
CA TYR A 37 -23.55 -12.29 3.36
C TYR A 37 -22.65 -11.18 3.90
N ARG A 38 -22.52 -11.06 5.23
CA ARG A 38 -21.68 -10.03 5.87
C ARG A 38 -20.20 -10.30 5.66
N SER A 39 -19.77 -11.56 5.71
CA SER A 39 -18.36 -11.92 5.57
C SER A 39 -17.82 -11.78 4.14
N GLU A 40 -18.68 -11.85 3.13
CA GLU A 40 -18.27 -11.71 1.72
C GLU A 40 -17.98 -10.25 1.33
N HIS A 41 -18.55 -9.26 2.03
CA HIS A 41 -18.42 -7.83 1.75
C HIS A 41 -17.63 -7.07 2.82
N GLU A 42 -16.94 -7.77 3.73
CA GLU A 42 -16.14 -7.12 4.75
C GLU A 42 -14.76 -6.78 4.21
N LEU A 43 -14.45 -5.47 4.16
CA LEU A 43 -13.10 -5.00 3.91
C LEU A 43 -12.28 -5.26 5.18
N SER A 44 -11.35 -6.19 5.11
CA SER A 44 -10.49 -6.56 6.23
C SER A 44 -9.04 -6.07 6.00
N VAL A 45 -8.30 -5.88 7.09
CA VAL A 45 -6.87 -5.56 7.06
C VAL A 45 -6.12 -6.56 6.18
N ASP A 46 -6.37 -7.87 6.38
CA ASP A 46 -5.73 -8.94 5.60
C ASP A 46 -5.91 -8.79 4.08
N LYS A 47 -7.05 -8.25 3.62
CA LYS A 47 -7.27 -8.00 2.20
C LYS A 47 -6.43 -6.84 1.69
N ILE A 48 -6.29 -5.77 2.50
CA ILE A 48 -5.48 -4.59 2.16
C ILE A 48 -4.00 -4.97 2.18
N GLU A 49 -3.52 -5.61 3.24
CA GLU A 49 -2.12 -6.06 3.36
C GLU A 49 -1.69 -6.96 2.19
N LYS A 50 -2.56 -7.87 1.75
CA LYS A 50 -2.30 -8.76 0.60
C LYS A 50 -2.16 -8.03 -0.74
N MET A 51 -2.56 -6.77 -0.83
CA MET A 51 -2.31 -5.94 -2.01
C MET A 51 -0.83 -5.51 -2.10
N GLY A 52 -0.08 -5.62 -0.99
CA GLY A 52 1.36 -5.37 -0.95
C GLY A 52 1.72 -3.92 -1.19
N LYS A 53 2.81 -3.70 -1.94
CA LYS A 53 3.30 -2.36 -2.26
C LYS A 53 2.61 -1.82 -3.52
N LEU A 54 1.95 -0.68 -3.37
CA LEU A 54 1.24 -0.02 -4.46
C LEU A 54 2.11 1.06 -5.08
N GLU A 55 2.63 0.79 -6.27
CA GLU A 55 3.39 1.76 -7.07
C GLU A 55 2.43 2.76 -7.71
N LEU A 56 2.63 4.06 -7.45
CA LEU A 56 1.69 5.10 -7.84
C LEU A 56 2.29 6.19 -8.72
N VAL A 57 3.58 6.45 -8.56
CA VAL A 57 4.29 7.50 -9.27
C VAL A 57 5.66 6.99 -9.70
N LYS A 58 6.02 7.27 -10.94
CA LYS A 58 7.35 7.04 -11.50
C LYS A 58 7.97 8.38 -11.87
N VAL A 59 9.10 8.68 -11.24
CA VAL A 59 9.88 9.89 -11.50
C VAL A 59 11.13 9.52 -12.28
N ASN A 60 11.33 10.16 -13.44
CA ASN A 60 12.56 10.01 -14.21
C ASN A 60 13.46 11.22 -13.93
N ILE A 61 14.64 10.97 -13.42
CA ILE A 61 15.65 11.97 -13.07
C ILE A 61 16.76 11.99 -14.11
N LYS A 62 17.20 13.17 -14.47
CA LYS A 62 18.42 13.39 -15.25
C LYS A 62 19.12 14.62 -14.67
N ASP A 63 20.35 14.41 -14.19
CA ASP A 63 21.11 15.47 -13.54
C ASP A 63 22.61 15.34 -13.82
N ILE A 64 23.39 16.32 -13.38
CA ILE A 64 24.85 16.32 -13.45
C ILE A 64 25.36 16.18 -12.02
N LEU A 65 26.21 15.18 -11.80
CA LEU A 65 26.89 14.92 -10.55
C LEU A 65 28.38 15.21 -10.67
N GLU A 66 28.91 15.99 -9.75
CA GLU A 66 30.35 16.17 -9.56
C GLU A 66 30.80 15.42 -8.29
N GLN A 67 31.74 14.52 -8.45
CA GLN A 67 32.37 13.78 -7.35
C GLN A 67 33.84 14.17 -7.27
N THR A 68 34.28 14.52 -6.06
CA THR A 68 35.67 14.86 -5.78
C THR A 68 36.30 13.78 -4.91
N GLY A 69 37.43 13.26 -5.35
CA GLY A 69 38.26 12.34 -4.56
C GLY A 69 39.37 13.13 -3.86
N GLU A 70 39.40 13.04 -2.53
CA GLU A 70 40.43 13.69 -1.73
C GLU A 70 41.80 13.05 -1.94
N ARG A 71 42.84 13.90 -1.99
CA ARG A 71 44.23 13.52 -2.15
C ARG A 71 45.12 14.24 -1.14
N PRO A 72 46.35 13.74 -0.91
CA PRO A 72 47.33 14.47 -0.10
C PRO A 72 47.49 15.93 -0.58
N PHE A 73 47.72 16.85 0.35
CA PHE A 73 47.70 18.30 0.14
C PHE A 73 48.64 18.82 -0.98
N TYR A 74 49.62 18.03 -1.38
CA TYR A 74 50.59 18.37 -2.44
C TYR A 74 50.12 17.89 -3.85
N LEU A 75 48.96 17.24 -3.95
CA LEU A 75 48.37 16.83 -5.22
C LEU A 75 47.00 17.47 -5.42
N PRO A 76 46.65 17.83 -6.66
CA PRO A 76 45.31 18.29 -6.93
C PRO A 76 44.28 17.16 -6.71
N ASN A 77 43.14 17.51 -6.16
CA ASN A 77 42.04 16.58 -5.99
C ASN A 77 41.57 16.01 -7.32
N ALA A 78 41.26 14.73 -7.34
CA ALA A 78 40.64 14.12 -8.51
C ALA A 78 39.15 14.53 -8.57
N LYS A 79 38.65 14.79 -9.78
CA LYS A 79 37.27 15.18 -9.99
C LYS A 79 36.64 14.35 -11.11
N ALA A 80 35.46 13.80 -10.86
CA ALA A 80 34.66 13.14 -11.89
C ALA A 80 33.33 13.90 -12.07
N VAL A 81 32.96 14.16 -13.31
CA VAL A 81 31.69 14.74 -13.70
C VAL A 81 30.90 13.69 -14.44
N LEU A 82 29.73 13.35 -13.91
CA LEU A 82 28.82 12.36 -14.49
C LEU A 82 27.52 13.03 -14.91
N ILE A 83 27.02 12.68 -16.08
CA ILE A 83 25.62 12.87 -16.43
C ILE A 83 24.90 11.63 -15.96
N ILE A 84 24.07 11.77 -14.94
CA ILE A 84 23.31 10.69 -14.34
C ILE A 84 21.89 10.67 -14.86
N ALA A 85 21.37 9.47 -15.08
CA ALA A 85 19.97 9.23 -15.37
C ALA A 85 19.47 8.14 -14.43
N GLY A 86 18.27 8.30 -13.91
CA GLY A 86 17.70 7.32 -13.02
C GLY A 86 16.19 7.36 -12.98
N GLU A 87 15.65 6.42 -12.28
CA GLU A 87 14.24 6.18 -12.11
C GLU A 87 13.95 5.96 -10.63
N VAL A 88 12.93 6.64 -10.13
CA VAL A 88 12.42 6.47 -8.77
C VAL A 88 10.95 6.08 -8.87
N ILE A 89 10.57 5.02 -8.18
CA ILE A 89 9.20 4.58 -8.03
C ILE A 89 8.77 4.90 -6.61
N ALA A 90 7.71 5.68 -6.48
CA ALA A 90 7.10 6.05 -5.22
C ALA A 90 5.68 5.49 -5.13
N GLY A 91 5.24 5.21 -3.92
CA GLY A 91 3.94 4.62 -3.69
C GLY A 91 3.62 4.45 -2.22
N ILE A 92 2.75 3.51 -1.91
CA ILE A 92 2.29 3.22 -0.56
C ILE A 92 2.51 1.73 -0.27
N ASP A 93 3.12 1.47 0.88
CA ASP A 93 3.28 0.12 1.39
C ASP A 93 2.04 -0.28 2.21
N LEU A 94 1.13 -0.99 1.57
CA LEU A 94 -0.14 -1.41 2.20
C LEU A 94 0.06 -2.53 3.23
N GLU A 95 1.21 -3.20 3.26
CA GLU A 95 1.55 -4.17 4.31
C GLU A 95 1.70 -3.51 5.69
N LYS A 96 1.87 -2.18 5.73
CA LYS A 96 1.95 -1.38 6.97
C LYS A 96 0.59 -0.94 7.53
N VAL A 97 -0.51 -1.30 6.89
CA VAL A 97 -1.87 -0.99 7.36
C VAL A 97 -2.20 -1.88 8.55
N GLN A 98 -2.70 -1.28 9.62
CA GLN A 98 -3.07 -1.98 10.85
C GLN A 98 -4.58 -1.95 11.06
N LYS A 99 -5.07 -2.79 11.98
CA LYS A 99 -6.50 -2.89 12.28
C LYS A 99 -7.11 -1.56 12.72
N ASP A 100 -6.36 -0.78 13.49
CA ASP A 100 -6.80 0.52 14.00
C ASP A 100 -6.82 1.61 12.92
N ASP A 101 -6.24 1.34 11.74
CA ASP A 101 -6.27 2.24 10.60
C ASP A 101 -7.59 2.17 9.82
N ILE A 102 -8.49 1.22 10.16
CA ILE A 102 -9.79 1.03 9.51
C ILE A 102 -10.90 1.27 10.52
N ALA A 103 -11.68 2.33 10.32
CA ALA A 103 -12.84 2.67 11.14
C ALA A 103 -14.13 2.49 10.33
N ASP A 104 -15.02 1.61 10.80
CA ASP A 104 -16.32 1.33 10.19
C ASP A 104 -17.44 1.98 11.01
N SER A 105 -18.14 2.96 10.44
CA SER A 105 -19.28 3.63 11.05
C SER A 105 -20.65 3.03 10.66
N GLY A 106 -20.65 1.91 9.93
CA GLY A 106 -21.86 1.24 9.42
C GLY A 106 -22.21 1.64 7.98
N THR A 107 -22.25 2.92 7.66
CA THR A 107 -22.53 3.44 6.30
C THR A 107 -21.29 3.86 5.55
N GLN A 108 -20.21 4.16 6.25
CA GLN A 108 -18.95 4.66 5.72
C GLN A 108 -17.78 3.93 6.39
N ILE A 109 -16.74 3.66 5.61
CA ILE A 109 -15.45 3.17 6.11
C ILE A 109 -14.40 4.24 5.87
N THR A 110 -13.70 4.63 6.93
CA THR A 110 -12.52 5.50 6.86
C THR A 110 -11.27 4.63 6.95
N ILE A 111 -10.35 4.77 5.99
CA ILE A 111 -9.10 4.01 5.91
C ILE A 111 -7.95 5.00 5.98
N THR A 112 -7.08 4.85 7.00
CA THR A 112 -5.87 5.66 7.15
C THR A 112 -4.68 4.91 6.55
N LEU A 113 -4.28 5.29 5.35
CA LEU A 113 -3.15 4.66 4.65
C LEU A 113 -1.81 5.16 5.19
N PRO A 114 -0.74 4.36 5.06
CA PRO A 114 0.62 4.80 5.34
C PRO A 114 1.01 6.01 4.47
N LYS A 115 1.98 6.78 4.96
CA LYS A 115 2.58 7.88 4.19
C LYS A 115 3.19 7.33 2.90
N PRO A 116 3.05 8.03 1.76
CA PRO A 116 3.79 7.70 0.55
C PRO A 116 5.30 7.69 0.78
N GLU A 117 5.97 6.71 0.22
CA GLU A 117 7.43 6.53 0.34
C GLU A 117 8.05 6.12 -0.99
N ILE A 118 9.36 6.25 -1.10
CA ILE A 118 10.12 5.72 -2.23
C ILE A 118 10.23 4.21 -2.05
N LEU A 119 9.62 3.46 -2.96
CA LEU A 119 9.62 2.01 -2.95
C LEU A 119 10.83 1.42 -3.66
N MET A 120 11.34 2.12 -4.68
CA MET A 120 12.50 1.71 -5.45
C MET A 120 13.19 2.92 -6.07
N SER A 121 14.53 2.88 -6.11
CA SER A 121 15.35 3.81 -6.89
C SER A 121 16.38 3.03 -7.70
N LYS A 122 16.68 3.47 -8.91
CA LYS A 122 17.63 2.81 -9.79
C LYS A 122 18.34 3.81 -10.68
N VAL A 123 19.68 3.79 -10.67
CA VAL A 123 20.50 4.46 -11.68
C VAL A 123 20.43 3.68 -13.00
N ASN A 124 20.16 4.37 -14.08
CA ASN A 124 20.20 3.80 -15.42
C ASN A 124 21.60 3.96 -16.01
N HIS A 125 22.39 2.91 -15.91
CA HIS A 125 23.79 2.92 -16.38
C HIS A 125 23.91 3.11 -17.89
N GLU A 126 22.95 2.66 -18.67
CA GLU A 126 22.95 2.83 -20.14
C GLU A 126 22.76 4.29 -20.57
N LYS A 127 21.97 5.05 -19.78
CA LYS A 127 21.67 6.45 -20.01
C LYS A 127 22.58 7.39 -19.25
N SER A 128 23.35 6.88 -18.28
CA SER A 128 24.34 7.62 -17.50
C SER A 128 25.69 7.52 -18.18
N LYS A 129 26.48 8.59 -18.11
CA LYS A 129 27.82 8.59 -18.69
C LYS A 129 28.78 9.47 -17.93
N ILE A 130 30.04 9.06 -17.89
CA ILE A 130 31.12 9.90 -17.42
C ILE A 130 31.35 10.98 -18.49
N TYR A 131 31.21 12.22 -18.08
CA TYR A 131 31.42 13.38 -18.96
C TYR A 131 32.89 13.80 -18.96
N ASN A 132 33.50 13.89 -17.76
CA ASN A 132 34.89 14.31 -17.61
C ASN A 132 35.52 13.67 -16.36
N ILE A 133 36.83 13.40 -16.42
CA ILE A 133 37.64 13.03 -15.27
C ILE A 133 38.91 13.88 -15.30
N GLU A 134 39.12 14.67 -14.24
CA GLU A 134 40.31 15.46 -14.03
C GLU A 134 41.18 14.81 -12.97
N TRP A 135 42.48 14.76 -13.22
CA TRP A 135 43.47 14.25 -12.28
C TRP A 135 43.21 12.83 -11.73
N GLY A 136 42.46 11.97 -12.48
CA GLY A 136 42.06 10.63 -12.03
C GLY A 136 43.26 9.73 -11.70
N GLY A 137 44.15 9.52 -12.65
CA GLY A 137 45.32 8.66 -12.49
C GLY A 137 44.96 7.23 -12.01
N PHE A 138 45.75 6.69 -11.10
CA PHE A 138 45.56 5.32 -10.57
C PHE A 138 44.30 5.13 -9.69
N SER A 139 43.66 6.21 -9.25
CA SER A 139 42.42 6.16 -8.44
C SER A 139 41.12 6.35 -9.23
N THR A 140 41.20 6.37 -10.56
CA THR A 140 40.03 6.62 -11.44
C THR A 140 38.89 5.64 -11.20
N ALA A 141 39.17 4.35 -11.04
CA ALA A 141 38.13 3.33 -10.84
C ALA A 141 37.37 3.55 -9.53
N ASN A 142 38.08 3.83 -8.44
CA ASN A 142 37.46 4.10 -7.15
C ASN A 142 36.62 5.38 -7.18
N LEU A 143 37.12 6.43 -7.85
CA LEU A 143 36.41 7.70 -8.00
C LEU A 143 35.11 7.53 -8.77
N VAL A 144 35.11 6.71 -9.81
CA VAL A 144 33.90 6.41 -10.61
C VAL A 144 32.90 5.59 -9.79
N ASP A 145 33.36 4.60 -9.04
CA ASP A 145 32.50 3.80 -8.15
C ASP A 145 31.83 4.67 -7.07
N GLU A 146 32.59 5.55 -6.42
CA GLU A 146 32.07 6.53 -5.47
C GLU A 146 31.06 7.49 -6.12
N ALA A 147 31.34 7.93 -7.36
CA ALA A 147 30.43 8.79 -8.08
C ALA A 147 29.09 8.10 -8.41
N TYR A 148 29.09 6.81 -8.75
CA TYR A 148 27.83 6.07 -8.94
C TYR A 148 27.07 5.85 -7.62
N LYS A 149 27.74 5.59 -6.51
CA LYS A 149 27.11 5.54 -5.20
C LYS A 149 26.51 6.90 -4.78
N ALA A 150 27.19 7.99 -5.11
CA ALA A 150 26.67 9.34 -4.91
C ALA A 150 25.48 9.64 -5.84
N ALA A 151 25.48 9.08 -7.06
CA ALA A 151 24.39 9.21 -8.01
C ALA A 151 23.09 8.56 -7.50
N GLU A 152 23.16 7.39 -6.84
CA GLU A 152 21.99 6.74 -6.24
C GLU A 152 21.31 7.64 -5.20
N LYS A 153 22.11 8.26 -4.33
CA LYS A 153 21.60 9.21 -3.33
C LYS A 153 21.03 10.47 -3.99
N LYS A 154 21.73 11.02 -4.96
CA LYS A 154 21.32 12.23 -5.67
C LYS A 154 19.98 12.05 -6.39
N ILE A 155 19.73 10.89 -6.99
CA ILE A 155 18.47 10.56 -7.65
C ILE A 155 17.30 10.57 -6.66
N ILE A 156 17.51 10.03 -5.45
CA ILE A 156 16.50 10.05 -4.39
C ILE A 156 16.21 11.49 -3.94
N GLU A 157 17.25 12.27 -3.65
CA GLU A 157 17.14 13.67 -3.25
C GLU A 157 16.39 14.53 -4.29
N GLU A 158 16.69 14.32 -5.57
CA GLU A 158 16.01 15.05 -6.65
C GLU A 158 14.54 14.60 -6.79
N ALA A 159 14.25 13.31 -6.59
CA ALA A 159 12.87 12.82 -6.60
C ALA A 159 12.04 13.43 -5.46
N GLU A 160 12.60 13.54 -4.25
CA GLU A 160 11.95 14.16 -3.10
C GLU A 160 11.54 15.62 -3.36
N LYS A 161 12.38 16.38 -4.10
CA LYS A 161 12.10 17.77 -4.48
C LYS A 161 10.92 17.92 -5.45
N THR A 162 10.52 16.85 -6.12
CA THR A 162 9.38 16.90 -7.08
C THR A 162 8.02 17.00 -6.39
N GLY A 163 7.94 16.76 -5.08
CA GLY A 163 6.68 16.73 -4.35
C GLY A 163 5.80 15.53 -4.72
N PHE A 164 6.39 14.41 -5.07
CA PHE A 164 5.68 13.19 -5.48
C PHE A 164 4.64 12.71 -4.45
N GLU A 165 4.79 13.05 -3.18
CA GLU A 165 3.89 12.60 -2.09
C GLU A 165 2.44 12.98 -2.37
N GLU A 166 2.18 14.25 -2.77
CA GLU A 166 0.82 14.70 -3.06
C GLU A 166 0.23 14.00 -4.28
N THR A 167 1.04 13.78 -5.31
CA THR A 167 0.63 13.01 -6.47
C THR A 167 0.30 11.56 -6.11
N CYS A 168 1.12 10.93 -5.26
CA CYS A 168 0.85 9.58 -4.73
C CYS A 168 -0.48 9.53 -3.97
N LYS A 169 -0.75 10.49 -3.06
CA LYS A 169 -2.01 10.55 -2.30
C LYS A 169 -3.22 10.64 -3.22
N ASN A 170 -3.15 11.51 -4.23
CA ASN A 170 -4.24 11.69 -5.18
C ASN A 170 -4.46 10.43 -6.04
N ASN A 171 -3.39 9.82 -6.54
CA ASN A 171 -3.46 8.58 -7.31
C ASN A 171 -3.99 7.43 -6.46
N ALA A 172 -3.56 7.32 -5.19
CA ALA A 172 -4.08 6.31 -4.26
C ALA A 172 -5.59 6.45 -4.04
N LYS A 173 -6.07 7.67 -3.75
CA LYS A 173 -7.52 7.94 -3.60
C LYS A 173 -8.29 7.55 -4.85
N THR A 174 -7.81 7.97 -6.00
CA THR A 174 -8.46 7.70 -7.29
C THR A 174 -8.56 6.21 -7.59
N LEU A 175 -7.50 5.46 -7.27
CA LEU A 175 -7.44 4.03 -7.55
C LEU A 175 -8.17 3.19 -6.50
N LEU A 176 -7.93 3.46 -5.22
CA LEU A 176 -8.39 2.59 -4.13
C LEU A 176 -9.84 2.85 -3.72
N THR A 177 -10.34 4.09 -3.82
CA THR A 177 -11.72 4.41 -3.42
C THR A 177 -12.76 3.55 -4.14
N PRO A 178 -12.76 3.41 -5.48
CA PRO A 178 -13.73 2.56 -6.16
C PRO A 178 -13.56 1.08 -5.83
N ILE A 179 -12.32 0.60 -5.67
CA ILE A 179 -12.03 -0.80 -5.32
C ILE A 179 -12.60 -1.13 -3.93
N PHE A 180 -12.31 -0.29 -2.94
CA PHE A 180 -12.78 -0.52 -1.58
C PHE A 180 -14.30 -0.35 -1.44
N ARG A 181 -14.88 0.57 -2.21
CA ARG A 181 -16.35 0.72 -2.28
C ARG A 181 -17.00 -0.54 -2.85
N GLU A 182 -16.47 -1.12 -3.90
CA GLU A 182 -16.99 -2.35 -4.50
C GLU A 182 -16.90 -3.54 -3.53
N ILE A 183 -15.78 -3.67 -2.83
CA ILE A 183 -15.57 -4.75 -1.86
C ILE A 183 -16.49 -4.61 -0.63
N SER A 184 -16.68 -3.40 -0.11
CA SER A 184 -17.40 -3.17 1.15
C SER A 184 -18.89 -2.88 0.96
N GLY A 185 -19.29 -2.39 -0.21
CA GLY A 185 -20.64 -1.87 -0.45
C GLY A 185 -20.97 -0.57 0.30
N LYS A 186 -19.93 0.13 0.84
CA LYS A 186 -20.07 1.32 1.67
C LYS A 186 -19.34 2.51 1.04
N GLU A 187 -19.65 3.71 1.54
CA GLU A 187 -18.84 4.89 1.20
C GLU A 187 -17.45 4.78 1.81
N ILE A 188 -16.44 5.23 1.04
CA ILE A 188 -15.03 5.14 1.43
C ILE A 188 -14.43 6.53 1.57
N ASP A 189 -13.78 6.78 2.71
CA ASP A 189 -12.92 7.93 2.94
C ASP A 189 -11.48 7.48 3.18
N ILE A 190 -10.54 8.07 2.45
CA ILE A 190 -9.11 7.71 2.55
C ILE A 190 -8.33 8.89 3.12
N LEU A 191 -7.73 8.64 4.28
CA LEU A 191 -6.80 9.53 4.97
C LEU A 191 -5.38 8.96 4.88
N PHE A 192 -4.37 9.77 5.22
CA PHE A 192 -2.96 9.36 5.24
C PHE A 192 -2.33 9.69 6.59
N LYS A 193 -1.45 8.81 7.04
CA LYS A 193 -0.58 9.07 8.21
C LYS A 193 0.38 10.24 7.88
N ASN A 194 0.71 11.02 8.90
CA ASN A 194 1.67 12.13 8.79
C ASN A 194 3.12 11.63 8.82
#